data_e4f1a5f0d1babea14751e9c461506d1d
#
_entry.id   e4f1a5f0d1babea14751e9c461506d1d
#
_cell.length_a   1.000
_cell.length_b   1.000
_cell.length_c   1.000
_cell.angle_alpha   90.00
_cell.angle_beta   90.00
_cell.angle_gamma   90.00
#
_symmetry.space_group_name_H-M   'P 1'
#
loop_
_entity.id
_entity.type
_entity.pdbx_description
1 polymer ?
#
loop_
_entity_poly.entity_id
_entity_poly.type
_entity_poly.pdbx_seq_one_letter_code
_entity_poly.pdbx_strand_id
1 'polypeptide(L)'
;MKQNKKRMAMLAGLFAAMMLAAGCGKAQIGYVDPARIEKEAPAIMNIDAEMKTKMEEVQKQVEDELKEKQAKKAPVEELQKTQQQAMGKMQQMSSIYGQQKTIKVQTAVGEISRKKKLDAVLMNPDEQKLVYLGGTDITDDVIQ
;
A
#
# COMPACT_ATOMS: atom_id res chain seq x y z
N MET A 1 26.49 11.53 56.87
CA MET A 1 25.34 10.85 56.28
C MET A 1 24.15 11.74 55.82
N LYS A 2 24.07 13.04 56.19
CA LYS A 2 22.95 13.92 55.81
C LYS A 2 23.06 14.49 54.36
N GLN A 3 24.25 14.60 53.79
CA GLN A 3 24.46 15.21 52.48
C GLN A 3 24.02 14.31 51.29
N ASN A 4 24.09 12.99 51.44
CA ASN A 4 23.73 12.07 50.35
C ASN A 4 22.22 11.95 50.17
N LYS A 5 21.41 12.18 51.24
CA LYS A 5 19.93 12.19 51.12
C LYS A 5 19.41 13.36 50.31
N LYS A 6 20.04 14.56 50.42
CA LYS A 6 19.63 15.75 49.65
C LYS A 6 20.00 15.62 48.16
N ARG A 7 21.14 14.98 47.81
CA ARG A 7 21.55 14.72 46.42
C ARG A 7 20.67 13.67 45.77
N MET A 8 20.26 12.61 46.52
CA MET A 8 19.36 11.60 46.04
C MET A 8 17.93 12.09 45.83
N ALA A 9 17.44 12.99 46.65
CA ALA A 9 16.14 13.66 46.48
C ALA A 9 16.11 14.59 45.27
N MET A 10 17.23 15.27 44.96
CA MET A 10 17.36 16.14 43.80
C MET A 10 17.37 15.33 42.47
N LEU A 11 18.05 14.19 42.47
CA LEU A 11 18.09 13.31 41.28
C LEU A 11 16.72 12.65 41.02
N ALA A 12 16.00 12.27 42.08
CA ALA A 12 14.65 11.71 41.94
C ALA A 12 13.64 12.76 41.44
N GLY A 13 13.78 14.03 41.84
CA GLY A 13 12.95 15.15 41.36
C GLY A 13 13.19 15.45 39.85
N LEU A 14 14.45 15.37 39.40
CA LEU A 14 14.77 15.57 37.96
C LEU A 14 14.21 14.45 37.07
N PHE A 15 14.24 13.19 37.56
CA PHE A 15 13.67 12.06 36.84
C PHE A 15 12.14 12.12 36.75
N ALA A 16 11.47 12.53 37.80
CA ALA A 16 10.02 12.71 37.83
C ALA A 16 9.57 13.88 36.89
N ALA A 17 10.33 14.96 36.83
CA ALA A 17 10.05 16.07 35.92
C ALA A 17 10.25 15.70 34.45
N MET A 18 11.21 14.81 34.11
CA MET A 18 11.38 14.28 32.75
C MET A 18 10.26 13.36 32.33
N MET A 19 9.67 12.59 33.22
CA MET A 19 8.53 11.71 32.87
C MET A 19 7.22 12.48 32.65
N LEU A 20 7.06 13.67 33.22
CA LEU A 20 5.87 14.50 32.98
C LEU A 20 5.94 15.30 31.65
N ALA A 21 7.12 15.44 31.05
CA ALA A 21 7.29 16.08 29.75
C ALA A 21 7.11 15.09 28.55
N ALA A 22 7.07 13.80 28.83
CA ALA A 22 7.02 12.75 27.81
C ALA A 22 5.62 12.20 27.55
N GLY A 23 4.57 12.97 27.65
CA GLY A 23 3.31 12.38 27.30
C GLY A 23 2.07 13.23 27.50
N CYS A 24 1.71 13.96 26.53
CA CYS A 24 0.33 14.23 26.09
C CYS A 24 0.38 15.05 24.78
N GLY A 25 1.20 14.64 23.83
CA GLY A 25 1.00 15.03 22.46
C GLY A 25 -0.29 14.37 21.98
N LYS A 26 -1.27 15.15 21.55
CA LYS A 26 -2.44 14.58 20.85
C LYS A 26 -1.90 13.82 19.65
N ALA A 27 -2.25 12.52 19.54
CA ALA A 27 -1.86 11.71 18.40
C ALA A 27 -2.30 12.39 17.10
N GLN A 28 -1.34 12.58 16.20
CA GLN A 28 -1.56 13.16 14.88
C GLN A 28 -1.97 12.02 13.93
N ILE A 29 -3.25 11.90 13.63
CA ILE A 29 -3.77 10.85 12.77
C ILE A 29 -4.07 11.43 11.38
N GLY A 30 -3.53 10.80 10.35
CA GLY A 30 -3.91 11.05 8.97
C GLY A 30 -4.90 10.00 8.47
N TYR A 31 -5.54 10.29 7.35
CA TYR A 31 -6.33 9.31 6.62
C TYR A 31 -6.22 9.51 5.11
N VAL A 32 -6.48 8.44 4.36
CA VAL A 32 -6.48 8.42 2.90
C VAL A 32 -7.72 7.71 2.38
N ASP A 33 -8.23 8.17 1.25
CA ASP A 33 -9.25 7.48 0.47
C ASP A 33 -8.58 6.59 -0.58
N PRO A 34 -8.60 5.25 -0.40
CA PRO A 34 -7.96 4.33 -1.32
C PRO A 34 -8.62 4.32 -2.71
N ALA A 35 -9.93 4.56 -2.80
CA ALA A 35 -10.64 4.55 -4.08
C ALA A 35 -10.27 5.77 -4.94
N ARG A 36 -10.07 6.92 -4.31
CA ARG A 36 -9.56 8.10 -5.00
C ARG A 36 -8.10 7.91 -5.44
N ILE A 37 -7.25 7.37 -4.58
CA ILE A 37 -5.85 7.08 -4.93
C ILE A 37 -5.80 6.15 -6.15
N GLU A 38 -6.61 5.09 -6.17
CA GLU A 38 -6.64 4.13 -7.28
C GLU A 38 -7.09 4.77 -8.60
N LYS A 39 -8.02 5.70 -8.56
CA LYS A 39 -8.55 6.36 -9.76
C LYS A 39 -7.74 7.56 -10.24
N GLU A 40 -7.13 8.29 -9.33
CA GLU A 40 -6.59 9.63 -9.61
C GLU A 40 -5.05 9.66 -9.57
N ALA A 41 -4.38 8.70 -8.89
CA ALA A 41 -2.92 8.73 -8.80
C ALA A 41 -2.24 8.33 -10.12
N PRO A 42 -1.47 9.21 -10.79
CA PRO A 42 -0.84 8.91 -12.08
C PRO A 42 0.09 7.70 -12.00
N ALA A 43 0.77 7.51 -10.87
CA ALA A 43 1.66 6.37 -10.66
C ALA A 43 0.89 5.04 -10.67
N ILE A 44 -0.33 5.00 -10.13
CA ILE A 44 -1.19 3.81 -10.12
C ILE A 44 -1.79 3.58 -11.50
N MET A 45 -2.27 4.65 -12.16
CA MET A 45 -2.79 4.58 -13.53
C MET A 45 -1.75 4.04 -14.53
N ASN A 46 -0.47 4.43 -14.38
CA ASN A 46 0.62 3.91 -15.21
C ASN A 46 0.84 2.41 -14.98
N ILE A 47 0.79 1.95 -13.73
CA ILE A 47 0.90 0.52 -13.39
C ILE A 47 -0.26 -0.27 -14.01
N ASP A 48 -1.49 0.26 -13.96
CA ASP A 48 -2.66 -0.38 -14.56
C ASP A 48 -2.57 -0.42 -16.10
N ALA A 49 -2.10 0.64 -16.73
CA ALA A 49 -1.88 0.68 -18.18
C ALA A 49 -0.82 -0.35 -18.63
N GLU A 50 0.28 -0.46 -17.87
CA GLU A 50 1.32 -1.46 -18.14
C GLU A 50 0.78 -2.88 -17.96
N MET A 51 0.06 -3.15 -16.87
CA MET A 51 -0.58 -4.44 -16.63
C MET A 51 -1.51 -4.81 -17.78
N LYS A 52 -2.36 -3.89 -18.22
CA LYS A 52 -3.29 -4.11 -19.33
C LYS A 52 -2.55 -4.49 -20.60
N THR A 53 -1.51 -3.74 -20.98
CA THR A 53 -0.69 -4.02 -22.15
C THR A 53 -0.06 -5.41 -22.07
N LYS A 54 0.48 -5.77 -20.91
CA LYS A 54 1.08 -7.10 -20.70
C LYS A 54 0.05 -8.24 -20.74
N MET A 55 -1.15 -8.01 -20.23
CA MET A 55 -2.24 -8.99 -20.34
C MET A 55 -2.67 -9.20 -21.79
N GLU A 56 -2.80 -8.13 -22.56
CA GLU A 56 -3.13 -8.20 -23.99
C GLU A 56 -2.06 -8.95 -24.80
N GLU A 57 -0.76 -8.71 -24.51
CA GLU A 57 0.35 -9.44 -25.11
C GLU A 57 0.25 -10.95 -24.81
N VAL A 58 0.01 -11.33 -23.55
CA VAL A 58 -0.14 -12.74 -23.16
C VAL A 58 -1.35 -13.37 -23.83
N GLN A 59 -2.48 -12.66 -23.86
CA GLN A 59 -3.69 -13.16 -24.50
C GLN A 59 -3.45 -13.45 -25.98
N LYS A 60 -2.81 -12.52 -26.71
CA LYS A 60 -2.47 -12.70 -28.11
C LYS A 60 -1.54 -13.88 -28.35
N GLN A 61 -0.49 -14.01 -27.51
CA GLN A 61 0.43 -15.17 -27.60
C GLN A 61 -0.31 -16.50 -27.44
N VAL A 62 -1.24 -16.56 -26.47
CA VAL A 62 -2.04 -17.77 -26.21
C VAL A 62 -2.97 -18.07 -27.37
N GLU A 63 -3.62 -17.07 -27.95
CA GLU A 63 -4.48 -17.23 -29.11
C GLU A 63 -3.70 -17.78 -30.32
N ASP A 64 -2.52 -17.23 -30.58
CA ASP A 64 -1.67 -17.67 -31.69
C ASP A 64 -1.16 -19.11 -31.45
N GLU A 65 -0.74 -19.45 -30.22
CA GLU A 65 -0.32 -20.80 -29.85
C GLU A 65 -1.48 -21.82 -29.97
N LEU A 66 -2.68 -21.46 -29.56
CA LEU A 66 -3.86 -22.31 -29.68
C LEU A 66 -4.23 -22.55 -31.16
N LYS A 67 -4.20 -21.51 -32.01
CA LYS A 67 -4.44 -21.65 -33.45
C LYS A 67 -3.42 -22.55 -34.10
N GLU A 68 -2.14 -22.41 -33.77
CA GLU A 68 -1.08 -23.26 -34.28
C GLU A 68 -1.27 -24.72 -33.87
N LYS A 69 -1.57 -24.99 -32.60
CA LYS A 69 -1.84 -26.32 -32.08
C LYS A 69 -3.08 -26.97 -32.75
N GLN A 70 -4.14 -26.17 -32.93
CA GLN A 70 -5.35 -26.65 -33.65
C GLN A 70 -5.04 -27.00 -35.12
N ALA A 71 -4.28 -26.18 -35.82
CA ALA A 71 -3.88 -26.45 -37.20
C ALA A 71 -3.05 -27.74 -37.31
N LYS A 72 -2.23 -28.02 -36.29
CA LYS A 72 -1.45 -29.28 -36.18
C LYS A 72 -2.26 -30.46 -35.66
N LYS A 73 -3.57 -30.32 -35.42
CA LYS A 73 -4.46 -31.34 -34.84
C LYS A 73 -3.92 -31.90 -33.51
N ALA A 74 -3.38 -31.02 -32.67
CA ALA A 74 -2.88 -31.41 -31.36
C ALA A 74 -3.99 -32.01 -30.48
N PRO A 75 -3.66 -32.91 -29.53
CA PRO A 75 -4.62 -33.48 -28.59
C PRO A 75 -5.32 -32.43 -27.77
N VAL A 76 -6.56 -32.71 -27.36
CA VAL A 76 -7.36 -31.76 -26.53
C VAL A 76 -6.66 -31.42 -25.21
N GLU A 77 -5.95 -32.38 -24.63
CA GLU A 77 -5.17 -32.22 -23.41
C GLU A 77 -4.09 -31.11 -23.53
N GLU A 78 -3.45 -31.03 -24.71
CA GLU A 78 -2.44 -29.98 -24.94
C GLU A 78 -3.07 -28.60 -25.06
N LEU A 79 -4.23 -28.49 -25.67
CA LEU A 79 -4.98 -27.22 -25.75
C LEU A 79 -5.42 -26.76 -24.35
N GLN A 80 -5.97 -27.70 -23.55
CA GLN A 80 -6.35 -27.40 -22.16
C GLN A 80 -5.16 -26.98 -21.32
N LYS A 81 -4.02 -27.65 -21.45
CA LYS A 81 -2.78 -27.29 -20.74
C LYS A 81 -2.33 -25.89 -21.11
N THR A 82 -2.39 -25.50 -22.39
CA THR A 82 -2.05 -24.14 -22.83
C THR A 82 -2.96 -23.10 -22.17
N GLN A 83 -4.28 -23.37 -22.12
CA GLN A 83 -5.23 -22.47 -21.46
C GLN A 83 -4.98 -22.35 -19.95
N GLN A 84 -4.72 -23.48 -19.27
CA GLN A 84 -4.42 -23.45 -17.82
C GLN A 84 -3.13 -22.67 -17.52
N GLN A 85 -2.10 -22.84 -18.34
CA GLN A 85 -0.85 -22.10 -18.21
C GLN A 85 -1.07 -20.59 -18.42
N ALA A 86 -1.91 -20.22 -19.39
CA ALA A 86 -2.27 -18.84 -19.64
C ALA A 86 -2.98 -18.20 -18.44
N MET A 87 -3.97 -18.90 -17.89
CA MET A 87 -4.67 -18.43 -16.69
C MET A 87 -3.72 -18.26 -15.51
N GLY A 88 -2.80 -19.21 -15.29
CA GLY A 88 -1.78 -19.11 -14.26
C GLY A 88 -0.87 -17.91 -14.44
N LYS A 89 -0.42 -17.63 -15.67
CA LYS A 89 0.38 -16.42 -15.99
C LYS A 89 -0.39 -15.14 -15.72
N MET A 90 -1.66 -15.06 -16.11
CA MET A 90 -2.49 -13.88 -15.89
C MET A 90 -2.71 -13.61 -14.39
N GLN A 91 -2.98 -14.68 -13.62
CA GLN A 91 -3.15 -14.58 -12.17
C GLN A 91 -1.86 -14.12 -11.47
N GLN A 92 -0.72 -14.69 -11.87
CA GLN A 92 0.59 -14.28 -11.35
C GLN A 92 0.86 -12.81 -11.65
N MET A 93 0.59 -12.38 -12.89
CA MET A 93 0.75 -11.00 -13.32
C MET A 93 -0.12 -10.05 -12.50
N SER A 94 -1.42 -10.37 -12.35
CA SER A 94 -2.34 -9.58 -11.52
C SER A 94 -1.84 -9.44 -10.08
N SER A 95 -1.28 -10.51 -9.50
CA SER A 95 -0.70 -10.48 -8.16
C SER A 95 0.53 -9.56 -8.09
N ILE A 96 1.44 -9.63 -9.08
CA ILE A 96 2.65 -8.80 -9.12
C ILE A 96 2.28 -7.32 -9.22
N TYR A 97 1.41 -6.95 -10.15
CA TYR A 97 0.99 -5.56 -10.33
C TYR A 97 0.18 -5.04 -9.13
N GLY A 98 -0.65 -5.90 -8.49
CA GLY A 98 -1.32 -5.56 -7.24
C GLY A 98 -0.34 -5.26 -6.11
N GLN A 99 0.72 -6.06 -5.97
CA GLN A 99 1.79 -5.79 -5.00
C GLN A 99 2.54 -4.49 -5.32
N GLN A 100 2.85 -4.22 -6.58
CA GLN A 100 3.52 -2.98 -6.99
C GLN A 100 2.68 -1.75 -6.63
N LYS A 101 1.36 -1.77 -6.90
CA LYS A 101 0.44 -0.70 -6.49
C LYS A 101 0.47 -0.51 -4.97
N THR A 102 0.35 -1.60 -4.22
CA THR A 102 0.39 -1.55 -2.75
C THR A 102 1.68 -0.91 -2.23
N ILE A 103 2.84 -1.35 -2.73
CA ILE A 103 4.14 -0.81 -2.35
C ILE A 103 4.23 0.69 -2.69
N LYS A 104 3.75 1.08 -3.87
CA LYS A 104 3.77 2.47 -4.33
C LYS A 104 2.97 3.37 -3.39
N VAL A 105 1.72 2.97 -3.07
CA VAL A 105 0.86 3.72 -2.14
C VAL A 105 1.47 3.77 -0.73
N GLN A 106 1.95 2.63 -0.21
CA GLN A 106 2.57 2.59 1.12
C GLN A 106 3.80 3.49 1.21
N THR A 107 4.62 3.53 0.15
CA THR A 107 5.79 4.41 0.09
C THR A 107 5.38 5.87 0.15
N ALA A 108 4.42 6.28 -0.69
CA ALA A 108 3.92 7.65 -0.72
C ALA A 108 3.31 8.06 0.64
N VAL A 109 2.43 7.22 1.19
CA VAL A 109 1.84 7.45 2.53
C VAL A 109 2.93 7.58 3.59
N GLY A 110 3.94 6.71 3.58
CA GLY A 110 5.04 6.76 4.55
C GLY A 110 5.89 8.03 4.44
N GLU A 111 6.13 8.53 3.24
CA GLU A 111 6.86 9.80 3.03
C GLU A 111 6.06 11.01 3.52
N ILE A 112 4.78 11.05 3.18
CA ILE A 112 3.89 12.15 3.59
C ILE A 112 3.67 12.14 5.09
N SER A 113 3.48 10.97 5.69
CA SER A 113 3.37 10.81 7.14
C SER A 113 4.56 11.39 7.87
N ARG A 114 5.78 11.10 7.39
CA ARG A 114 7.01 11.67 7.97
C ARG A 114 7.07 13.18 7.81
N LYS A 115 6.74 13.71 6.63
CA LYS A 115 6.72 15.16 6.37
C LYS A 115 5.71 15.88 7.25
N LYS A 116 4.53 15.31 7.44
CA LYS A 116 3.44 15.90 8.24
C LYS A 116 3.49 15.51 9.73
N LYS A 117 4.49 14.70 10.14
CA LYS A 117 4.66 14.21 11.52
C LYS A 117 3.42 13.48 12.05
N LEU A 118 2.83 12.65 11.21
CA LEU A 118 1.67 11.84 11.59
C LEU A 118 2.13 10.59 12.34
N ASP A 119 1.43 10.24 13.41
CA ASP A 119 1.70 9.05 14.23
C ASP A 119 1.09 7.80 13.60
N ALA A 120 -0.03 7.96 12.87
CA ALA A 120 -0.71 6.90 12.16
C ALA A 120 -1.46 7.44 10.94
N VAL A 121 -1.66 6.58 9.93
CA VAL A 121 -2.56 6.85 8.80
C VAL A 121 -3.54 5.70 8.67
N LEU A 122 -4.81 6.05 8.55
CA LEU A 122 -5.92 5.11 8.38
C LEU A 122 -6.39 5.12 6.92
N MET A 123 -6.73 3.95 6.39
CA MET A 123 -7.52 3.87 5.18
C MET A 123 -8.97 4.20 5.54
N ASN A 124 -9.54 5.18 4.85
CA ASN A 124 -10.90 5.66 5.10
C ASN A 124 -11.70 5.59 3.80
N PRO A 125 -12.10 4.38 3.35
CA PRO A 125 -12.91 4.22 2.16
C PRO A 125 -14.28 4.89 2.38
N ASP A 126 -14.78 5.56 1.35
CA ASP A 126 -16.08 6.27 1.39
C ASP A 126 -17.22 5.38 1.86
N GLU A 127 -17.17 4.09 1.56
CA GLU A 127 -18.19 3.11 1.93
C GLU A 127 -18.20 2.76 3.43
N GLN A 128 -17.08 2.93 4.13
CA GLN A 128 -16.92 2.49 5.53
C GLN A 128 -16.48 3.58 6.49
N LYS A 129 -16.45 4.83 6.09
CA LYS A 129 -16.04 6.02 6.87
C LYS A 129 -15.54 5.73 8.30
N LEU A 130 -14.30 5.29 8.41
CA LEU A 130 -13.68 4.97 9.70
C LEU A 130 -13.35 6.24 10.50
N VAL A 131 -13.15 7.35 9.79
CA VAL A 131 -12.87 8.67 10.38
C VAL A 131 -14.05 9.58 10.10
N TYR A 132 -14.86 9.81 11.13
CA TYR A 132 -16.03 10.70 11.06
C TYR A 132 -15.70 12.13 11.46
N LEU A 133 -14.72 12.31 12.35
CA LEU A 133 -14.36 13.62 12.89
C LEU A 133 -12.88 13.64 13.28
N GLY A 134 -12.21 14.70 12.93
CA GLY A 134 -10.79 14.89 13.23
C GLY A 134 -9.86 14.18 12.24
N GLY A 135 -8.57 14.26 12.49
CA GLY A 135 -7.54 13.74 11.59
C GLY A 135 -7.22 14.69 10.44
N THR A 136 -6.19 14.35 9.67
CA THR A 136 -5.74 15.11 8.49
C THR A 136 -5.93 14.26 7.25
N ASP A 137 -6.72 14.74 6.30
CA ASP A 137 -6.80 14.12 4.98
C ASP A 137 -5.49 14.36 4.23
N ILE A 138 -4.84 13.28 3.82
CA ILE A 138 -3.61 13.33 3.02
C ILE A 138 -3.79 12.67 1.64
N THR A 139 -5.03 12.41 1.23
CA THR A 139 -5.34 11.74 -0.04
C THR A 139 -4.74 12.48 -1.22
N ASP A 140 -4.95 13.79 -1.31
CA ASP A 140 -4.42 14.61 -2.40
C ASP A 140 -2.88 14.65 -2.42
N ASP A 141 -2.24 14.64 -1.26
CA ASP A 141 -0.78 14.57 -1.17
C ASP A 141 -0.23 13.21 -1.65
N VAL A 142 -0.99 12.13 -1.50
CA VAL A 142 -0.61 10.78 -1.96
C VAL A 142 -0.85 10.60 -3.46
N ILE A 143 -1.83 11.30 -4.02
CA ILE A 143 -2.16 11.26 -5.45
C ILE A 143 -1.08 11.97 -6.30
N GLN A 144 -0.45 13.02 -5.80
CA GLN A 144 0.61 13.78 -6.49
C GLN A 144 1.90 12.98 -6.65
#